data_f11197c5e532ddfc6dd2d295cd6dc3b4
#
_entry.id   f11197c5e532ddfc6dd2d295cd6dc3b4
#
_cell.length_a   1.000
_cell.length_b   1.000
_cell.length_c   1.000
_cell.angle_alpha   90.00
_cell.angle_beta   90.00
_cell.angle_gamma   90.00
#
_symmetry.space_group_name_H-M   'P 1'
#
loop_
_entity.id
_entity.type
_entity.pdbx_description
1 polymer ?
#
loop_
_entity_poly.entity_id
_entity_poly.type
_entity_poly.pdbx_seq_one_letter_code
_entity_poly.pdbx_strand_id
1 'polypeptide(L)'
;LLEAMEERQVTVDGTTHALTPPFMVLATQNPIEYEGTFPLPEAQLDRFLLRIELGYPAKEEEIEIFNRQQFVHPIEQLEQVITTEELLVAQKAIQEIYLDSLVKEYIVEITRRTRIHPDVYLGASPRGGLAIYRLSQARAAMFGRDYVLPDDVKALAKAALGHRIIVGPAARIKDVESGTIVQDILDNLPVPGAQVTS
;
A
#
# COMPACT_ATOMS: atom_id res chain seq x y z
N LEU A 1 -7.18 17.74 -4.01
CA LEU A 1 -6.96 16.30 -3.80
C LEU A 1 -6.19 16.02 -2.52
N LEU A 2 -5.08 16.73 -2.26
CA LEU A 2 -4.23 16.50 -1.08
C LEU A 2 -4.98 16.78 0.23
N GLU A 3 -5.76 17.85 0.29
CA GLU A 3 -6.65 18.18 1.41
C GLU A 3 -7.66 17.04 1.64
N ALA A 4 -8.30 16.57 0.57
CA ALA A 4 -9.26 15.47 0.64
C ALA A 4 -8.66 14.18 1.24
N MET A 5 -7.40 13.86 0.89
CA MET A 5 -6.71 12.67 1.39
C MET A 5 -6.33 12.75 2.86
N GLU A 6 -5.96 13.92 3.38
CA GLU A 6 -5.51 14.09 4.76
C GLU A 6 -6.65 14.46 5.70
N GLU A 7 -7.43 15.47 5.31
CA GLU A 7 -8.41 16.11 6.20
C GLU A 7 -9.83 15.63 5.93
N ARG A 8 -10.02 14.81 4.88
CA ARG A 8 -11.35 14.30 4.44
C ARG A 8 -12.35 15.44 4.20
N GLN A 9 -11.86 16.53 3.64
CA GLN A 9 -12.65 17.70 3.27
C GLN A 9 -12.13 18.31 1.97
N VAL A 10 -12.94 19.15 1.36
CA VAL A 10 -12.59 19.93 0.17
C VAL A 10 -13.06 21.36 0.37
N THR A 11 -12.17 22.32 0.19
CA THR A 11 -12.49 23.75 0.24
C THR A 11 -12.68 24.30 -1.17
N VAL A 12 -13.87 24.80 -1.46
CA VAL A 12 -14.24 25.43 -2.73
C VAL A 12 -14.79 26.81 -2.43
N ASP A 13 -14.25 27.83 -3.08
CA ASP A 13 -14.67 29.23 -2.93
C ASP A 13 -14.76 29.73 -1.47
N GLY A 14 -13.79 29.28 -0.64
CA GLY A 14 -13.72 29.64 0.79
C GLY A 14 -14.68 28.86 1.69
N THR A 15 -15.48 27.94 1.14
CA THR A 15 -16.38 27.07 1.90
C THR A 15 -15.81 25.65 1.99
N THR A 16 -15.70 25.15 3.22
CA THR A 16 -15.19 23.79 3.48
C THR A 16 -16.33 22.80 3.54
N HIS A 17 -16.22 21.73 2.73
CA HIS A 17 -17.17 20.63 2.66
C HIS A 17 -16.50 19.36 3.18
N ALA A 18 -17.04 18.76 4.25
CA ALA A 18 -16.60 17.47 4.76
C ALA A 18 -16.99 16.35 3.77
N LEU A 19 -16.07 15.42 3.54
CA LEU A 19 -16.31 14.23 2.71
C LEU A 19 -16.95 13.12 3.55
N THR A 20 -18.09 12.60 3.08
CA THR A 20 -18.84 11.56 3.76
C THR A 20 -18.09 10.22 3.69
N PRO A 21 -17.89 9.50 4.81
CA PRO A 21 -17.38 8.14 4.81
C PRO A 21 -18.35 7.14 4.13
N PRO A 22 -17.83 6.10 3.47
CA PRO A 22 -16.43 5.82 3.22
C PRO A 22 -15.87 6.68 2.08
N PHE A 23 -14.69 7.23 2.27
CA PHE A 23 -13.98 7.98 1.24
C PHE A 23 -12.63 7.31 0.95
N MET A 24 -12.35 7.07 -0.32
CA MET A 24 -11.09 6.48 -0.78
C MET A 24 -10.62 7.15 -2.07
N VAL A 25 -9.32 7.35 -2.18
CA VAL A 25 -8.68 7.84 -3.40
C VAL A 25 -7.94 6.70 -4.07
N LEU A 26 -8.33 6.42 -5.30
CA LEU A 26 -7.62 5.54 -6.22
C LEU A 26 -6.99 6.40 -7.31
N ALA A 27 -5.69 6.23 -7.53
CA ALA A 27 -4.98 6.94 -8.59
C ALA A 27 -4.20 5.92 -9.43
N THR A 28 -4.17 6.16 -10.74
CA THR A 28 -3.35 5.39 -11.68
C THR A 28 -2.18 6.25 -12.14
N GLN A 29 -1.03 5.61 -12.29
CA GLN A 29 0.15 6.21 -12.89
C GLN A 29 0.53 5.36 -14.11
N ASN A 30 0.63 5.99 -15.26
CA ASN A 30 1.14 5.29 -16.45
C ASN A 30 2.67 5.22 -16.34
N PRO A 31 3.30 4.03 -16.45
CA PRO A 31 4.75 3.89 -16.44
C PRO A 31 5.43 4.52 -17.67
N ILE A 32 4.67 4.73 -18.76
CA ILE A 32 5.20 5.39 -19.96
C ILE A 32 5.12 6.90 -19.71
N GLU A 33 6.29 7.53 -19.65
CA GLU A 33 6.40 8.99 -19.56
C GLU A 33 5.97 9.62 -20.89
N TYR A 34 4.79 10.26 -20.89
CA TYR A 34 4.44 11.17 -21.97
C TYR A 34 5.02 12.56 -21.68
N GLU A 35 5.65 13.18 -22.69
CA GLU A 35 6.05 14.59 -22.62
C GLU A 35 4.87 15.45 -22.14
N GLY A 36 5.06 16.16 -21.02
CA GLY A 36 4.06 17.06 -20.45
C GLY A 36 3.35 16.56 -19.17
N THR A 37 3.62 15.34 -18.70
CA THR A 37 3.15 14.89 -17.40
C THR A 37 4.23 15.07 -16.33
N PHE A 38 3.89 15.77 -15.22
CA PHE A 38 4.78 15.86 -14.08
C PHE A 38 4.48 14.70 -13.11
N PRO A 39 5.48 13.92 -12.71
CA PRO A 39 5.28 12.90 -11.67
C PRO A 39 4.82 13.59 -10.37
N LEU A 40 3.97 12.89 -9.61
CA LEU A 40 3.58 13.38 -8.29
C LEU A 40 4.83 13.53 -7.42
N PRO A 41 4.98 14.67 -6.72
CA PRO A 41 6.06 14.83 -5.76
C PRO A 41 6.03 13.71 -4.70
N GLU A 42 7.20 13.27 -4.28
CA GLU A 42 7.36 12.15 -3.34
C GLU A 42 6.59 12.36 -2.02
N ALA A 43 6.52 13.60 -1.52
CA ALA A 43 5.70 13.96 -0.37
C ALA A 43 4.21 13.74 -0.57
N GLN A 44 3.73 13.70 -1.82
CA GLN A 44 2.34 13.41 -2.15
C GLN A 44 2.12 11.90 -2.27
N LEU A 45 3.11 11.16 -2.77
CA LEU A 45 3.07 9.69 -2.84
C LEU A 45 3.03 9.05 -1.44
N ASP A 46 3.71 9.62 -0.44
CA ASP A 46 3.69 9.14 0.97
C ASP A 46 2.27 9.12 1.59
N ARG A 47 1.30 9.85 0.99
CA ARG A 47 -0.09 9.89 1.46
C ARG A 47 -0.93 8.70 1.00
N PHE A 48 -0.53 8.00 -0.08
CA PHE A 48 -1.20 6.78 -0.52
C PHE A 48 -0.87 5.63 0.42
N LEU A 49 -1.88 4.86 0.80
CA LEU A 49 -1.73 3.75 1.75
C LEU A 49 -0.80 2.65 1.22
N LEU A 50 -0.96 2.30 -0.05
CA LEU A 50 -0.14 1.31 -0.75
C LEU A 50 -0.06 1.61 -2.25
N ARG A 51 0.97 1.08 -2.90
CA ARG A 51 1.14 1.04 -4.35
C ARG A 51 1.11 -0.42 -4.80
N ILE A 52 0.31 -0.70 -5.82
CA ILE A 52 0.25 -2.01 -6.46
C ILE A 52 0.63 -1.90 -7.94
N GLU A 53 1.16 -2.96 -8.48
CA GLU A 53 1.47 -3.11 -9.90
C GLU A 53 0.62 -4.26 -10.44
N LEU A 54 -0.14 -3.99 -11.50
CA LEU A 54 -1.05 -5.00 -12.06
C LEU A 54 -0.31 -5.98 -12.99
N GLY A 55 0.82 -5.56 -13.57
CA GLY A 55 1.53 -6.35 -14.57
C GLY A 55 0.74 -6.51 -15.87
N TYR A 56 1.20 -7.44 -16.70
CA TYR A 56 0.48 -7.87 -17.92
C TYR A 56 -0.29 -9.16 -17.63
N PRO A 57 -1.49 -9.31 -18.21
CA PRO A 57 -2.23 -10.57 -18.14
C PRO A 57 -1.50 -11.70 -18.87
N ALA A 58 -1.79 -12.94 -18.51
CA ALA A 58 -1.36 -14.10 -19.28
C ALA A 58 -2.09 -14.15 -20.63
N LYS A 59 -1.54 -14.88 -21.61
CA LYS A 59 -2.11 -14.97 -22.96
C LYS A 59 -3.58 -15.41 -22.97
N GLU A 60 -3.92 -16.35 -22.12
CA GLU A 60 -5.28 -16.89 -21.99
C GLU A 60 -6.24 -15.83 -21.42
N GLU A 61 -5.75 -15.01 -20.49
CA GLU A 61 -6.50 -13.90 -19.89
C GLU A 61 -6.71 -12.76 -20.90
N GLU A 62 -5.70 -12.48 -21.76
CA GLU A 62 -5.85 -11.50 -22.85
C GLU A 62 -6.95 -11.92 -23.84
N ILE A 63 -7.00 -13.20 -24.21
CA ILE A 63 -8.05 -13.74 -25.08
C ILE A 63 -9.42 -13.57 -24.40
N GLU A 64 -9.51 -13.85 -23.11
CA GLU A 64 -10.74 -13.68 -22.35
C GLU A 64 -11.20 -12.20 -22.27
N ILE A 65 -10.26 -11.26 -22.16
CA ILE A 65 -10.56 -9.82 -22.23
C ILE A 65 -11.25 -9.49 -23.57
N PHE A 66 -10.75 -10.00 -24.70
CA PHE A 66 -11.35 -9.77 -26.01
C PHE A 66 -12.76 -10.34 -26.08
N ASN A 67 -12.96 -11.58 -25.61
CA ASN A 67 -14.27 -12.24 -25.61
C ASN A 67 -15.29 -11.45 -24.79
N ARG A 68 -14.91 -10.99 -23.60
CA ARG A 68 -15.80 -10.23 -22.69
C ARG A 68 -16.14 -8.84 -23.20
N GLN A 69 -15.27 -8.23 -23.97
CA GLN A 69 -15.50 -6.87 -24.50
C GLN A 69 -16.17 -6.87 -25.87
N GLN A 70 -16.45 -8.02 -26.47
CA GLN A 70 -16.97 -8.13 -27.84
C GLN A 70 -18.31 -7.37 -28.04
N PHE A 71 -19.21 -7.40 -27.06
CA PHE A 71 -20.55 -6.86 -27.21
C PHE A 71 -20.87 -5.77 -26.18
N VAL A 72 -20.50 -5.96 -24.91
CA VAL A 72 -20.80 -5.06 -23.78
C VAL A 72 -19.56 -4.97 -22.90
N HIS A 73 -19.19 -3.75 -22.50
CA HIS A 73 -18.06 -3.58 -21.61
C HIS A 73 -18.40 -4.15 -20.22
N PRO A 74 -17.54 -5.01 -19.62
CA PRO A 74 -17.85 -5.68 -18.36
C PRO A 74 -18.24 -4.74 -17.20
N ILE A 75 -17.76 -3.48 -17.23
CA ILE A 75 -18.10 -2.47 -16.21
C ILE A 75 -19.60 -2.15 -16.17
N GLU A 76 -20.30 -2.28 -17.32
CA GLU A 76 -21.74 -2.00 -17.41
C GLU A 76 -22.60 -3.10 -16.79
N GLN A 77 -22.00 -4.26 -16.51
CA GLN A 77 -22.67 -5.42 -15.90
C GLN A 77 -22.35 -5.56 -14.40
N LEU A 78 -21.59 -4.61 -13.83
CA LEU A 78 -21.27 -4.65 -12.42
C LEU A 78 -22.51 -4.31 -11.58
N GLU A 79 -22.82 -5.20 -10.65
CA GLU A 79 -23.87 -4.99 -9.67
C GLU A 79 -23.27 -4.66 -8.30
N GLN A 80 -24.07 -4.06 -7.43
CA GLN A 80 -23.70 -3.79 -6.06
C GLN A 80 -23.52 -5.11 -5.30
N VAL A 81 -22.36 -5.33 -4.67
CA VAL A 81 -22.06 -6.54 -3.88
C VAL A 81 -22.09 -6.28 -2.38
N ILE A 82 -22.00 -5.02 -1.95
CA ILE A 82 -21.96 -4.60 -0.54
C ILE A 82 -22.56 -3.20 -0.41
N THR A 83 -23.23 -2.93 0.71
CA THR A 83 -23.73 -1.60 1.04
C THR A 83 -22.66 -0.72 1.69
N THR A 84 -22.90 0.57 1.71
CA THR A 84 -22.03 1.54 2.42
C THR A 84 -21.95 1.24 3.92
N GLU A 85 -23.08 0.88 4.52
CA GLU A 85 -23.21 0.56 5.92
C GLU A 85 -22.40 -0.70 6.28
N GLU A 86 -22.52 -1.75 5.48
CA GLU A 86 -21.73 -2.99 5.65
C GLU A 86 -20.23 -2.72 5.55
N LEU A 87 -19.80 -1.89 4.60
CA LEU A 87 -18.41 -1.50 4.47
C LEU A 87 -17.90 -0.74 5.70
N LEU A 88 -18.68 0.19 6.25
CA LEU A 88 -18.32 0.93 7.45
C LEU A 88 -18.25 0.01 8.69
N VAL A 89 -19.14 -0.97 8.81
CA VAL A 89 -19.07 -1.99 9.86
C VAL A 89 -17.79 -2.82 9.73
N ALA A 90 -17.47 -3.28 8.52
CA ALA A 90 -16.24 -4.03 8.27
C ALA A 90 -14.99 -3.20 8.60
N GLN A 91 -14.94 -1.92 8.24
CA GLN A 91 -13.82 -1.02 8.57
C GLN A 91 -13.61 -0.86 10.08
N LYS A 92 -14.69 -0.84 10.88
CA LYS A 92 -14.60 -0.81 12.35
C LYS A 92 -14.09 -2.13 12.91
N ALA A 93 -14.62 -3.25 12.44
CA ALA A 93 -14.22 -4.59 12.89
C ALA A 93 -12.72 -4.86 12.64
N ILE A 94 -12.18 -4.40 11.50
CA ILE A 94 -10.75 -4.53 11.19
C ILE A 94 -9.87 -3.83 12.24
N GLN A 95 -10.31 -2.71 12.82
CA GLN A 95 -9.53 -1.98 13.83
C GLN A 95 -9.39 -2.75 15.14
N GLU A 96 -10.27 -3.71 15.41
CA GLU A 96 -10.26 -4.55 16.62
C GLU A 96 -9.37 -5.80 16.46
N ILE A 97 -8.88 -6.08 15.26
CA ILE A 97 -7.94 -7.19 15.01
C ILE A 97 -6.69 -7.00 15.87
N TYR A 98 -6.40 -8.01 16.69
CA TYR A 98 -5.29 -7.96 17.63
C TYR A 98 -3.94 -7.94 16.93
N LEU A 99 -3.07 -7.08 17.38
CA LEU A 99 -1.69 -6.99 16.91
C LEU A 99 -0.74 -6.95 18.12
N ASP A 100 0.02 -8.03 18.26
CA ASP A 100 0.96 -8.22 19.38
C ASP A 100 2.06 -7.13 19.42
N SER A 101 2.58 -6.85 20.61
CA SER A 101 3.63 -5.85 20.80
C SER A 101 4.89 -6.18 20.02
N LEU A 102 5.30 -7.45 19.95
CA LEU A 102 6.46 -7.91 19.19
C LEU A 102 6.27 -7.70 17.67
N VAL A 103 5.04 -7.87 17.16
CA VAL A 103 4.73 -7.58 15.76
C VAL A 103 4.74 -6.08 15.49
N LYS A 104 4.29 -5.25 16.46
CA LYS A 104 4.42 -3.78 16.36
C LYS A 104 5.89 -3.35 16.31
N GLU A 105 6.72 -3.92 17.18
CA GLU A 105 8.16 -3.67 17.18
C GLU A 105 8.80 -4.08 15.85
N TYR A 106 8.39 -5.23 15.30
CA TYR A 106 8.86 -5.69 13.99
C TYR A 106 8.52 -4.71 12.86
N ILE A 107 7.30 -4.18 12.81
CA ILE A 107 6.88 -3.15 11.84
C ILE A 107 7.74 -1.89 11.98
N VAL A 108 7.96 -1.44 13.23
CA VAL A 108 8.80 -0.26 13.51
C VAL A 108 10.23 -0.51 13.06
N GLU A 109 10.80 -1.69 13.34
CA GLU A 109 12.17 -2.01 12.97
C GLU A 109 12.33 -2.09 11.45
N ILE A 110 11.40 -2.71 10.70
CA ILE A 110 11.39 -2.67 9.23
C ILE A 110 11.46 -1.21 8.75
N THR A 111 10.57 -0.36 9.27
CA THR A 111 10.50 1.05 8.85
C THR A 111 11.79 1.81 9.18
N ARG A 112 12.37 1.57 10.37
CA ARG A 112 13.65 2.18 10.80
C ARG A 112 14.81 1.75 9.91
N ARG A 113 14.88 0.48 9.55
CA ARG A 113 15.94 -0.04 8.67
C ARG A 113 15.94 0.60 7.31
N THR A 114 14.80 1.01 6.77
CA THR A 114 14.78 1.79 5.52
C THR A 114 15.56 3.09 5.60
N ARG A 115 15.67 3.70 6.81
CA ARG A 115 16.32 5.01 7.02
C ARG A 115 17.84 4.92 7.17
N ILE A 116 18.34 3.72 7.47
CA ILE A 116 19.78 3.48 7.69
C ILE A 116 20.39 2.54 6.65
N HIS A 117 19.58 2.09 5.67
CA HIS A 117 20.07 1.22 4.60
C HIS A 117 21.05 1.99 3.69
N PRO A 118 22.20 1.38 3.32
CA PRO A 118 23.25 2.07 2.55
C PRO A 118 22.80 2.58 1.18
N ASP A 119 21.86 1.89 0.55
CA ASP A 119 21.33 2.24 -0.78
C ASP A 119 20.15 3.22 -0.75
N VAL A 120 19.78 3.72 0.43
CA VAL A 120 18.64 4.64 0.60
C VAL A 120 19.13 6.06 0.86
N TYR A 121 18.61 7.00 0.08
CA TYR A 121 18.78 8.44 0.32
C TYR A 121 17.78 8.97 1.34
N LEU A 122 16.49 8.58 1.21
CA LEU A 122 15.43 8.94 2.14
C LEU A 122 14.57 7.70 2.41
N GLY A 123 14.52 7.28 3.68
CA GLY A 123 13.72 6.15 4.13
C GLY A 123 12.29 6.54 4.48
N ALA A 124 11.45 5.52 4.72
CA ALA A 124 10.04 5.70 4.98
C ALA A 124 9.77 6.49 6.28
N SER A 125 8.75 7.36 6.23
CA SER A 125 8.24 8.10 7.37
C SER A 125 7.47 7.16 8.34
N PRO A 126 7.08 7.61 9.54
CA PRO A 126 6.18 6.85 10.42
C PRO A 126 4.84 6.47 9.77
N ARG A 127 4.41 7.19 8.73
CA ARG A 127 3.22 6.85 7.93
C ARG A 127 3.36 5.49 7.26
N GLY A 128 4.59 5.12 6.83
CA GLY A 128 4.86 3.80 6.27
C GLY A 128 4.60 2.67 7.28
N GLY A 129 5.05 2.83 8.53
CA GLY A 129 4.76 1.88 9.60
C GLY A 129 3.27 1.77 9.91
N LEU A 130 2.55 2.91 9.98
CA LEU A 130 1.10 2.92 10.16
C LEU A 130 0.36 2.29 8.98
N ALA A 131 0.86 2.44 7.76
CA ALA A 131 0.29 1.78 6.59
C ALA A 131 0.39 0.25 6.73
N ILE A 132 1.59 -0.28 7.05
CA ILE A 132 1.78 -1.71 7.27
C ILE A 132 0.87 -2.21 8.40
N TYR A 133 0.80 -1.49 9.52
CA TYR A 133 -0.04 -1.83 10.67
C TYR A 133 -1.51 -2.05 10.23
N ARG A 134 -2.10 -1.08 9.54
CA ARG A 134 -3.51 -1.14 9.09
C ARG A 134 -3.74 -2.21 8.02
N LEU A 135 -2.83 -2.31 7.07
CA LEU A 135 -2.91 -3.30 5.99
C LEU A 135 -2.79 -4.72 6.53
N SER A 136 -1.92 -4.95 7.54
CA SER A 136 -1.78 -6.26 8.17
C SER A 136 -3.03 -6.69 8.93
N GLN A 137 -3.72 -5.76 9.60
CA GLN A 137 -5.01 -6.04 10.21
C GLN A 137 -6.07 -6.41 9.16
N ALA A 138 -6.16 -5.64 8.08
CA ALA A 138 -7.10 -5.93 6.99
C ALA A 138 -6.80 -7.29 6.35
N ARG A 139 -5.52 -7.62 6.12
CA ARG A 139 -5.12 -8.93 5.60
C ARG A 139 -5.51 -10.07 6.54
N ALA A 140 -5.27 -9.96 7.84
CA ALA A 140 -5.66 -10.95 8.83
C ALA A 140 -7.18 -11.21 8.79
N ALA A 141 -7.98 -10.14 8.74
CA ALA A 141 -9.43 -10.24 8.60
C ALA A 141 -9.87 -10.98 7.32
N MET A 142 -9.23 -10.68 6.17
CA MET A 142 -9.51 -11.35 4.90
C MET A 142 -9.24 -12.86 4.94
N PHE A 143 -8.33 -13.31 5.83
CA PHE A 143 -8.06 -14.73 6.10
C PHE A 143 -8.85 -15.28 7.28
N GLY A 144 -9.88 -14.58 7.76
CA GLY A 144 -10.76 -15.01 8.85
C GLY A 144 -10.09 -15.08 10.23
N ARG A 145 -9.00 -14.30 10.43
CA ARG A 145 -8.28 -14.27 11.70
C ARG A 145 -8.56 -12.97 12.46
N ASP A 146 -8.60 -13.05 13.77
CA ASP A 146 -8.74 -11.93 14.70
C ASP A 146 -7.39 -11.44 15.26
N TYR A 147 -6.28 -11.95 14.71
CA TYR A 147 -4.91 -11.56 15.05
C TYR A 147 -4.00 -11.51 13.82
N VAL A 148 -2.99 -10.64 13.89
CA VAL A 148 -1.98 -10.44 12.84
C VAL A 148 -0.79 -11.36 13.05
N LEU A 149 -0.30 -11.95 11.96
CA LEU A 149 0.95 -12.72 11.90
C LEU A 149 2.08 -11.88 11.29
N PRO A 150 3.35 -12.16 11.61
CA PRO A 150 4.50 -11.54 10.93
C PRO A 150 4.47 -11.70 9.41
N ASP A 151 3.91 -12.79 8.90
CA ASP A 151 3.75 -13.03 7.45
C ASP A 151 2.77 -12.06 6.78
N ASP A 152 1.78 -11.54 7.51
CA ASP A 152 0.91 -10.49 7.00
C ASP A 152 1.69 -9.18 6.79
N VAL A 153 2.60 -8.87 7.72
CA VAL A 153 3.50 -7.71 7.63
C VAL A 153 4.43 -7.86 6.43
N LYS A 154 5.09 -9.01 6.27
CA LYS A 154 6.01 -9.29 5.16
C LYS A 154 5.33 -9.16 3.80
N ALA A 155 4.15 -9.77 3.66
CA ALA A 155 3.40 -9.78 2.41
C ALA A 155 3.04 -8.38 1.90
N LEU A 156 2.90 -7.40 2.80
CA LEU A 156 2.43 -6.05 2.48
C LEU A 156 3.53 -4.99 2.53
N ALA A 157 4.69 -5.31 3.12
CA ALA A 157 5.77 -4.34 3.33
C ALA A 157 6.24 -3.70 2.02
N LYS A 158 6.43 -4.48 0.94
CA LYS A 158 6.85 -3.95 -0.37
C LYS A 158 5.83 -2.96 -0.93
N ALA A 159 4.54 -3.32 -0.93
CA ALA A 159 3.47 -2.47 -1.43
C ALA A 159 3.28 -1.18 -0.59
N ALA A 160 3.50 -1.29 0.73
CA ALA A 160 3.37 -0.17 1.66
C ALA A 160 4.58 0.76 1.67
N LEU A 161 5.81 0.25 1.49
CA LEU A 161 7.03 1.03 1.65
C LEU A 161 7.71 1.42 0.33
N GLY A 162 7.54 0.64 -0.73
CA GLY A 162 8.30 0.82 -1.97
C GLY A 162 8.17 2.22 -2.59
N HIS A 163 7.00 2.82 -2.51
CA HIS A 163 6.76 4.18 -3.01
C HIS A 163 7.14 5.30 -2.03
N ARG A 164 7.64 4.94 -0.84
CA ARG A 164 8.04 5.86 0.25
C ARG A 164 9.55 5.94 0.44
N ILE A 165 10.31 5.16 -0.34
CA ILE A 165 11.76 5.06 -0.24
C ILE A 165 12.38 5.71 -1.47
N ILE A 166 13.27 6.66 -1.24
CA ILE A 166 14.09 7.25 -2.30
C ILE A 166 15.43 6.53 -2.32
N VAL A 167 15.68 5.83 -3.41
CA VAL A 167 16.95 5.12 -3.64
C VAL A 167 18.09 6.11 -3.86
N GLY A 168 19.24 5.86 -3.28
CA GLY A 168 20.43 6.68 -3.43
C GLY A 168 20.98 6.70 -4.86
N PRO A 169 21.65 7.78 -5.28
CA PRO A 169 22.14 7.92 -6.65
C PRO A 169 23.04 6.76 -7.11
N ALA A 170 23.95 6.32 -6.25
CA ALA A 170 24.86 5.21 -6.56
C ALA A 170 24.14 3.86 -6.77
N ALA A 171 23.06 3.63 -6.03
CA ALA A 171 22.24 2.43 -6.16
C ALA A 171 21.33 2.50 -7.41
N ARG A 172 20.83 3.70 -7.76
CA ARG A 172 20.07 3.90 -9.01
C ARG A 172 20.89 3.60 -10.26
N ILE A 173 22.17 3.93 -10.28
CA ILE A 173 23.08 3.61 -11.39
C ILE A 173 23.23 2.08 -11.57
N LYS A 174 22.99 1.31 -10.50
CA LYS A 174 23.01 -0.16 -10.49
C LYS A 174 21.64 -0.77 -10.67
N ASP A 175 20.63 0.00 -11.06
CA ASP A 175 19.22 -0.41 -11.22
C ASP A 175 18.62 -1.05 -9.96
N VAL A 176 19.07 -0.64 -8.76
CA VAL A 176 18.49 -1.10 -7.51
C VAL A 176 17.13 -0.44 -7.31
N GLU A 177 16.10 -1.25 -7.19
CA GLU A 177 14.73 -0.81 -6.93
C GLU A 177 14.41 -0.73 -5.43
N SER A 178 13.52 0.18 -5.04
CA SER A 178 13.04 0.31 -3.66
C SER A 178 12.41 -1.00 -3.12
N GLY A 179 11.75 -1.76 -3.98
CA GLY A 179 11.17 -3.06 -3.62
C GLY A 179 12.22 -4.11 -3.25
N THR A 180 13.38 -4.10 -3.92
CA THR A 180 14.52 -4.97 -3.60
C THR A 180 15.13 -4.63 -2.25
N ILE A 181 15.24 -3.33 -1.94
CA ILE A 181 15.70 -2.86 -0.63
C ILE A 181 14.77 -3.32 0.50
N VAL A 182 13.45 -3.22 0.31
CA VAL A 182 12.49 -3.73 1.29
C VAL A 182 12.64 -5.24 1.48
N GLN A 183 12.83 -5.99 0.39
CA GLN A 183 13.05 -7.44 0.47
C GLN A 183 14.33 -7.78 1.25
N ASP A 184 15.44 -7.09 0.96
CA ASP A 184 16.70 -7.27 1.69
C ASP A 184 16.53 -7.03 3.20
N ILE A 185 15.79 -5.97 3.59
CA ILE A 185 15.49 -5.70 4.99
C ILE A 185 14.69 -6.85 5.62
N LEU A 186 13.68 -7.38 4.92
CA LEU A 186 12.85 -8.48 5.42
C LEU A 186 13.64 -9.78 5.59
N ASP A 187 14.57 -10.07 4.69
CA ASP A 187 15.40 -11.28 4.69
C ASP A 187 16.44 -11.25 5.82
N ASN A 188 16.90 -10.04 6.18
CA ASN A 188 17.92 -9.82 7.21
C ASN A 188 17.36 -9.43 8.59
N LEU A 189 16.03 -9.33 8.74
CA LEU A 189 15.40 -8.99 10.01
C LEU A 189 14.75 -10.24 10.64
N PRO A 190 15.21 -10.70 11.83
CA PRO A 190 14.61 -11.84 12.51
C PRO A 190 13.12 -11.64 12.77
N VAL A 191 12.34 -12.69 12.51
CA VAL A 191 10.91 -12.70 12.79
C VAL A 191 10.67 -12.76 14.30
N PRO A 192 9.73 -12.00 14.87
CA PRO A 192 9.38 -12.09 16.29
C PRO A 192 9.01 -13.52 16.69
N GLY A 193 9.56 -13.99 17.81
CA GLY A 193 9.29 -15.32 18.33
C GLY A 193 10.06 -16.45 17.66
N ALA A 194 10.85 -16.20 16.61
CA ALA A 194 11.79 -17.19 16.11
C ALA A 194 12.95 -17.35 17.13
N GLN A 195 13.03 -18.51 17.81
CA GLN A 195 14.21 -18.85 18.57
C GLN A 195 15.37 -18.99 17.57
N VAL A 196 16.35 -18.11 17.67
CA VAL A 196 17.64 -18.31 17.01
C VAL A 196 18.28 -19.48 17.74
N THR A 197 18.14 -20.69 17.20
CA THR A 197 18.98 -21.83 17.63
C THR A 197 20.40 -21.49 17.19
N SER A 198 21.21 -21.08 18.18
CA SER A 198 22.66 -20.91 18.07
C SER A 198 23.35 -22.26 17.87
#